data_fea54e6eb5cbf77d22f794c0f5723e53
#
_entry.id   fea54e6eb5cbf77d22f794c0f5723e53
#
_cell.length_a   1.000
_cell.length_b   1.000
_cell.length_c   1.000
_cell.angle_alpha   90.00
_cell.angle_beta   90.00
_cell.angle_gamma   90.00
#
_symmetry.space_group_name_H-M   'P 1'
#
loop_
_entity.id
_entity.type
_entity.pdbx_description
1 polymer ?
#
loop_
_entity_poly.entity_id
_entity_poly.type
_entity_poly.pdbx_seq_one_letter_code
_entity_poly.pdbx_strand_id
1 'polypeptide(L)'
;GLSQVIAIFSDDTDIYFARQLVGERMASASSRLPGGLQPEMGPIATGLGEIFMFTVDAEPGAVNADGSAVTPMDLRSVHDWIIRPQLMQVPGVVEVNPIGGYEREVVVQMQPQRMLAAGISSADIVAAIRANNENRGAGFVERNGAQWLMRIPGQAMQADDIAAITITSDNGKTVHISDVAEVSIGHGLRTGAATQNGREVVMSTVFMLVGENSRTVASNVGKKLAEINASLPEGIVATAAYDRTGLVEKTLSTVTTNLVEGALLVIVILFLMLGNIRAAILTALVIPLAMLMTFTGMVQTRVSANLMSLGALDFGLLVDGAIIIVENCLRRL
;
A
#
# COMPACT_ATOMS: atom_id res chain seq x y z
N GLY A 1 13.94 1.78 20.44
CA GLY A 1 13.53 0.45 20.07
C GLY A 1 12.08 0.38 19.62
N LEU A 2 11.74 -0.67 18.89
CA LEU A 2 10.37 -0.99 18.52
C LEU A 2 9.76 -1.92 19.55
N SER A 3 8.53 -1.64 19.98
CA SER A 3 7.71 -2.58 20.79
C SER A 3 6.49 -2.95 19.98
N GLN A 4 6.25 -4.24 19.81
CA GLN A 4 5.10 -4.76 19.07
C GLN A 4 4.29 -5.67 19.98
N VAL A 5 2.97 -5.46 20.01
CA VAL A 5 2.01 -6.31 20.71
C VAL A 5 1.09 -6.95 19.68
N ILE A 6 1.04 -8.26 19.68
CA ILE A 6 0.18 -9.05 18.79
C ILE A 6 -0.97 -9.62 19.62
N ALA A 7 -2.20 -9.28 19.25
CA ALA A 7 -3.41 -9.83 19.83
C ALA A 7 -4.00 -10.89 18.89
N ILE A 8 -4.17 -12.11 19.37
CA ILE A 8 -4.75 -13.24 18.63
C ILE A 8 -6.17 -13.46 19.14
N PHE A 9 -7.12 -13.45 18.25
CA PHE A 9 -8.54 -13.73 18.51
C PHE A 9 -8.91 -15.10 17.94
N SER A 10 -10.08 -15.61 18.29
CA SER A 10 -10.64 -16.81 17.67
C SER A 10 -11.02 -16.53 16.21
N ASP A 11 -10.96 -17.58 15.37
CA ASP A 11 -11.12 -17.46 13.89
C ASP A 11 -12.52 -16.95 13.46
N ASP A 12 -13.53 -17.11 14.29
CA ASP A 12 -14.89 -16.64 14.09
C ASP A 12 -15.13 -15.18 14.51
N THR A 13 -14.10 -14.52 15.06
CA THR A 13 -14.20 -13.12 15.50
C THR A 13 -14.12 -12.17 14.30
N ASP A 14 -15.12 -11.29 14.17
CA ASP A 14 -15.08 -10.23 13.15
C ASP A 14 -13.88 -9.30 13.37
N ILE A 15 -13.10 -9.06 12.30
CA ILE A 15 -11.86 -8.28 12.37
C ILE A 15 -12.10 -6.82 12.77
N TYR A 16 -13.22 -6.23 12.38
CA TYR A 16 -13.53 -4.84 12.72
C TYR A 16 -13.92 -4.72 14.19
N PHE A 17 -14.67 -5.69 14.71
CA PHE A 17 -14.98 -5.77 16.14
C PHE A 17 -13.70 -5.96 16.97
N ALA A 18 -12.82 -6.88 16.58
CA ALA A 18 -11.54 -7.09 17.25
C ALA A 18 -10.70 -5.80 17.27
N ARG A 19 -10.62 -5.09 16.14
CA ARG A 19 -9.91 -3.82 16.04
C ARG A 19 -10.50 -2.73 16.91
N GLN A 20 -11.83 -2.65 16.99
CA GLN A 20 -12.49 -1.69 17.88
C GLN A 20 -12.08 -1.93 19.34
N LEU A 21 -12.14 -3.17 19.81
CA LEU A 21 -11.73 -3.52 21.18
C LEU A 21 -10.27 -3.19 21.45
N VAL A 22 -9.37 -3.50 20.51
CA VAL A 22 -7.95 -3.14 20.61
C VAL A 22 -7.77 -1.64 20.66
N GLY A 23 -8.47 -0.89 19.82
CA GLY A 23 -8.44 0.58 19.78
C GLY A 23 -8.85 1.21 21.12
N GLU A 24 -9.95 0.72 21.73
CA GLU A 24 -10.41 1.16 23.04
C GLU A 24 -9.37 0.89 24.13
N ARG A 25 -8.73 -0.30 24.11
CA ARG A 25 -7.66 -0.64 25.05
C ARG A 25 -6.40 0.17 24.84
N MET A 26 -6.03 0.44 23.60
CA MET A 26 -4.90 1.32 23.25
C MET A 26 -5.11 2.74 23.75
N ALA A 27 -6.31 3.31 23.55
CA ALA A 27 -6.66 4.63 24.07
C ALA A 27 -6.54 4.69 25.59
N SER A 28 -7.02 3.66 26.29
CA SER A 28 -6.91 3.56 27.75
C SER A 28 -5.47 3.37 28.24
N ALA A 29 -4.62 2.70 27.43
CA ALA A 29 -3.22 2.46 27.77
C ALA A 29 -2.32 3.68 27.51
N SER A 30 -2.68 4.55 26.57
CA SER A 30 -1.87 5.71 26.16
C SER A 30 -1.46 6.61 27.34
N SER A 31 -2.35 6.80 28.32
CA SER A 31 -2.06 7.58 29.54
C SER A 31 -1.06 6.92 30.49
N ARG A 32 -0.78 5.63 30.32
CA ARG A 32 0.15 4.84 31.16
C ARG A 32 1.51 4.66 30.53
N LEU A 33 1.64 5.03 29.26
CA LEU A 33 2.91 4.95 28.53
C LEU A 33 3.84 6.11 28.92
N PRO A 34 5.15 5.90 28.86
CA PRO A 34 6.10 7.00 29.03
C PRO A 34 5.80 8.16 28.11
N GLY A 35 6.03 9.39 28.59
CA GLY A 35 5.69 10.59 27.84
C GLY A 35 6.28 10.63 26.43
N GLY A 36 5.43 10.96 25.45
CA GLY A 36 5.80 11.05 24.04
C GLY A 36 5.60 9.75 23.22
N LEU A 37 5.25 8.63 23.87
CA LEU A 37 4.93 7.39 23.15
C LEU A 37 3.43 7.32 22.86
N GLN A 38 3.10 7.14 21.59
CA GLN A 38 1.74 6.87 21.14
C GLN A 38 1.69 5.50 20.47
N PRO A 39 0.82 4.58 20.95
CA PRO A 39 0.64 3.29 20.32
C PRO A 39 -0.13 3.48 19.01
N GLU A 40 0.31 2.81 17.97
CA GLU A 40 -0.33 2.82 16.65
C GLU A 40 -0.83 1.43 16.30
N MET A 41 -2.02 1.36 15.71
CA MET A 41 -2.61 0.10 15.27
C MET A 41 -2.17 -0.21 13.84
N GLY A 42 -1.63 -1.41 13.63
CA GLY A 42 -1.28 -1.88 12.30
C GLY A 42 -2.46 -1.90 11.32
N PRO A 43 -2.19 -1.91 10.01
CA PRO A 43 -3.21 -1.91 8.97
C PRO A 43 -4.02 -3.21 8.92
N ILE A 44 -5.17 -3.19 8.23
CA ILE A 44 -5.98 -4.40 7.92
C ILE A 44 -5.38 -5.08 6.68
N ALA A 45 -4.14 -5.48 6.78
CA ALA A 45 -3.41 -6.17 5.73
C ALA A 45 -2.61 -7.33 6.31
N THR A 46 -2.28 -8.29 5.48
CA THR A 46 -1.33 -9.37 5.78
C THR A 46 -0.20 -9.35 4.75
N GLY A 47 0.87 -10.10 4.99
CA GLY A 47 1.94 -10.25 3.99
C GLY A 47 1.44 -10.81 2.64
N LEU A 48 0.32 -11.54 2.63
CA LEU A 48 -0.34 -11.96 1.41
C LEU A 48 -1.06 -10.82 0.68
N GLY A 49 -1.26 -9.69 1.34
CA GLY A 49 -1.85 -8.48 0.79
C GLY A 49 -0.89 -7.61 -0.01
N GLU A 50 0.37 -7.95 -0.10
CA GLU A 50 1.32 -7.33 -1.03
C GLU A 50 0.96 -7.71 -2.47
N ILE A 51 0.31 -6.81 -3.18
CA ILE A 51 -0.28 -7.12 -4.49
C ILE A 51 0.41 -6.43 -5.65
N PHE A 52 1.11 -5.34 -5.37
CA PHE A 52 1.73 -4.52 -6.39
C PHE A 52 2.98 -3.83 -5.83
N MET A 53 4.07 -3.83 -6.59
CA MET A 53 5.26 -3.06 -6.27
C MET A 53 5.64 -2.23 -7.49
N PHE A 54 6.09 -1.01 -7.24
CA PHE A 54 6.57 -0.11 -8.28
C PHE A 54 7.80 0.65 -7.81
N THR A 55 8.57 1.12 -8.76
CA THR A 55 9.72 1.99 -8.51
C THR A 55 9.43 3.39 -9.03
N VAL A 56 9.91 4.39 -8.32
CA VAL A 56 9.96 5.78 -8.78
C VAL A 56 11.42 6.10 -9.07
N ASP A 57 11.69 6.44 -10.32
CA ASP A 57 13.03 6.71 -10.84
C ASP A 57 13.04 8.00 -11.65
N ALA A 58 14.21 8.57 -11.85
CA ALA A 58 14.43 9.70 -12.74
C ALA A 58 15.08 9.24 -14.05
N GLU A 59 14.60 9.73 -15.18
CA GLU A 59 15.26 9.55 -16.47
C GLU A 59 16.66 10.18 -16.45
N PRO A 60 17.61 9.65 -17.23
CA PRO A 60 18.95 10.24 -17.32
C PRO A 60 18.88 11.71 -17.77
N GLY A 61 19.40 12.60 -16.93
CA GLY A 61 19.41 14.03 -17.20
C GLY A 61 18.16 14.79 -16.72
N ALA A 62 17.25 14.13 -16.01
CA ALA A 62 16.09 14.80 -15.42
C ALA A 62 16.53 15.88 -14.43
N VAL A 63 15.86 17.02 -14.48
CA VAL A 63 16.11 18.18 -13.60
C VAL A 63 14.82 18.63 -12.93
N ASN A 64 14.96 19.16 -11.73
CA ASN A 64 13.89 19.84 -11.01
C ASN A 64 13.50 21.16 -11.70
N ALA A 65 12.40 21.76 -11.30
CA ALA A 65 11.94 23.05 -11.83
C ALA A 65 12.94 24.21 -11.65
N ASP A 66 13.84 24.10 -10.68
CA ASP A 66 14.94 25.06 -10.42
C ASP A 66 16.21 24.76 -11.22
N GLY A 67 16.21 23.72 -12.07
CA GLY A 67 17.35 23.29 -12.88
C GLY A 67 18.34 22.39 -12.14
N SER A 68 18.13 22.07 -10.87
CA SER A 68 18.96 21.12 -10.12
C SER A 68 18.70 19.68 -10.55
N ALA A 69 19.69 18.81 -10.41
CA ALA A 69 19.50 17.37 -10.70
C ALA A 69 18.51 16.74 -9.71
N VAL A 70 17.64 15.86 -10.22
CA VAL A 70 16.69 15.10 -9.39
C VAL A 70 17.45 14.17 -8.43
N THR A 71 17.18 14.28 -7.16
CA THR A 71 17.82 13.51 -6.08
C THR A 71 16.89 12.39 -5.56
N PRO A 72 17.41 11.39 -4.84
CA PRO A 72 16.59 10.40 -4.15
C PRO A 72 15.59 11.01 -3.16
N MET A 73 15.87 12.18 -2.61
CA MET A 73 14.95 12.93 -1.75
C MET A 73 13.77 13.52 -2.55
N ASP A 74 14.02 13.97 -3.77
CA ASP A 74 12.96 14.48 -4.65
C ASP A 74 12.05 13.34 -5.10
N LEU A 75 12.61 12.18 -5.47
CA LEU A 75 11.83 10.99 -5.81
C LEU A 75 10.95 10.54 -4.63
N ARG A 76 11.49 10.58 -3.41
CA ARG A 76 10.73 10.27 -2.20
C ARG A 76 9.62 11.29 -1.96
N SER A 77 9.88 12.57 -2.17
CA SER A 77 8.88 13.63 -2.04
C SER A 77 7.75 13.46 -3.05
N VAL A 78 8.06 13.15 -4.31
CA VAL A 78 7.06 12.84 -5.35
C VAL A 78 6.23 11.62 -4.97
N HIS A 79 6.88 10.56 -4.46
CA HIS A 79 6.16 9.39 -3.97
C HIS A 79 5.18 9.76 -2.84
N ASP A 80 5.65 10.41 -1.78
CA ASP A 80 4.87 10.63 -0.56
C ASP A 80 3.74 11.64 -0.74
N TRP A 81 3.92 12.66 -1.59
CA TRP A 81 2.99 13.76 -1.75
C TRP A 81 2.13 13.71 -3.02
N ILE A 82 2.57 12.99 -4.06
CA ILE A 82 1.83 12.91 -5.33
C ILE A 82 1.29 11.50 -5.58
N ILE A 83 2.15 10.47 -5.49
CA ILE A 83 1.77 9.10 -5.87
C ILE A 83 0.95 8.44 -4.78
N ARG A 84 1.47 8.39 -3.55
CA ARG A 84 0.84 7.71 -2.42
C ARG A 84 -0.59 8.19 -2.15
N PRO A 85 -0.89 9.51 -2.06
CA PRO A 85 -2.26 9.97 -1.79
C PRO A 85 -3.26 9.57 -2.87
N GLN A 86 -2.84 9.48 -4.13
CA GLN A 86 -3.69 9.08 -5.24
C GLN A 86 -3.92 7.56 -5.25
N LEU A 87 -2.89 6.75 -4.96
CA LEU A 87 -3.04 5.30 -4.87
C LEU A 87 -3.87 4.87 -3.66
N MET A 88 -3.79 5.60 -2.55
CA MET A 88 -4.64 5.37 -1.38
C MET A 88 -6.14 5.59 -1.63
N GLN A 89 -6.51 6.27 -2.73
CA GLN A 89 -7.91 6.44 -3.15
C GLN A 89 -8.44 5.25 -3.96
N VAL A 90 -7.59 4.31 -4.36
CA VAL A 90 -8.02 3.12 -5.09
C VAL A 90 -8.76 2.19 -4.12
N PRO A 91 -10.03 1.82 -4.41
CA PRO A 91 -10.78 0.92 -3.55
C PRO A 91 -10.05 -0.40 -3.31
N GLY A 92 -9.98 -0.81 -2.06
CA GLY A 92 -9.28 -2.02 -1.63
C GLY A 92 -7.79 -1.84 -1.31
N VAL A 93 -7.20 -0.66 -1.52
CA VAL A 93 -5.85 -0.32 -1.06
C VAL A 93 -5.91 0.19 0.38
N VAL A 94 -5.05 -0.34 1.26
CA VAL A 94 -4.96 0.08 2.67
C VAL A 94 -3.66 0.78 3.00
N GLU A 95 -2.57 0.43 2.32
CA GLU A 95 -1.26 1.03 2.53
C GLU A 95 -0.45 1.09 1.24
N VAL A 96 0.40 2.10 1.18
CA VAL A 96 1.42 2.29 0.13
C VAL A 96 2.69 2.69 0.84
N ASN A 97 3.63 1.75 0.97
CA ASN A 97 4.82 1.89 1.80
C ASN A 97 6.09 2.01 0.96
N PRO A 98 6.79 3.14 1.03
CA PRO A 98 8.04 3.34 0.31
C PRO A 98 9.25 2.76 1.03
N ILE A 99 10.22 2.31 0.26
CA ILE A 99 11.56 1.93 0.69
C ILE A 99 12.57 2.68 -0.18
N GLY A 100 13.59 3.23 0.46
CA GLY A 100 14.62 4.03 -0.23
C GLY A 100 14.27 5.50 -0.33
N GLY A 101 15.18 6.25 -0.93
CA GLY A 101 15.14 7.70 -0.91
C GLY A 101 15.36 8.28 0.48
N TYR A 102 15.17 9.58 0.59
CA TYR A 102 15.30 10.32 1.85
C TYR A 102 14.05 11.14 2.09
N GLU A 103 13.50 11.04 3.31
CA GLU A 103 12.41 11.90 3.73
C GLU A 103 12.93 13.33 3.93
N ARG A 104 12.28 14.29 3.27
CA ARG A 104 12.67 15.70 3.33
C ARG A 104 12.26 16.28 4.67
N GLU A 105 13.21 16.87 5.38
CA GLU A 105 13.03 17.50 6.68
C GLU A 105 13.64 18.90 6.71
N VAL A 106 13.08 19.77 7.54
CA VAL A 106 13.76 21.00 7.94
C VAL A 106 14.61 20.69 9.16
N VAL A 107 15.92 20.75 8.99
CA VAL A 107 16.89 20.45 10.05
C VAL A 107 17.31 21.74 10.73
N VAL A 108 17.14 21.79 12.05
CA VAL A 108 17.61 22.89 12.90
C VAL A 108 18.85 22.43 13.66
N GLN A 109 20.02 22.73 13.12
CA GLN A 109 21.29 22.35 13.70
C GLN A 109 21.71 23.37 14.75
N MET A 110 21.49 23.06 16.02
CA MET A 110 21.78 23.92 17.14
C MET A 110 23.30 24.17 17.29
N GLN A 111 23.70 25.41 17.58
CA GLN A 111 25.08 25.80 17.79
C GLN A 111 25.31 26.10 19.27
N PRO A 112 25.91 25.18 20.08
CA PRO A 112 25.98 25.31 21.54
C PRO A 112 26.69 26.59 22.02
N GLN A 113 27.72 27.03 21.32
CA GLN A 113 28.48 28.24 21.68
C GLN A 113 27.62 29.50 21.52
N ARG A 114 26.85 29.60 20.43
CA ARG A 114 25.95 30.73 20.19
C ARG A 114 24.76 30.71 21.15
N MET A 115 24.23 29.53 21.45
CA MET A 115 23.16 29.35 22.43
C MET A 115 23.60 29.81 23.81
N LEU A 116 24.79 29.40 24.25
CA LEU A 116 25.33 29.82 25.55
C LEU A 116 25.52 31.33 25.62
N ALA A 117 26.05 31.96 24.58
CA ALA A 117 26.25 33.42 24.51
C ALA A 117 24.91 34.17 24.48
N ALA A 118 23.84 33.59 23.96
CA ALA A 118 22.51 34.17 23.93
C ALA A 118 21.67 33.84 25.19
N GLY A 119 22.11 32.91 26.04
CA GLY A 119 21.36 32.40 27.19
C GLY A 119 20.09 31.64 26.79
N ILE A 120 20.18 30.88 25.68
CA ILE A 120 19.06 30.08 25.11
C ILE A 120 19.36 28.60 25.29
N SER A 121 18.39 27.85 25.78
CA SER A 121 18.48 26.39 25.88
C SER A 121 17.89 25.69 24.63
N SER A 122 18.18 24.42 24.45
CA SER A 122 17.54 23.60 23.41
C SER A 122 16.01 23.48 23.61
N ALA A 123 15.55 23.49 24.85
CA ALA A 123 14.14 23.47 25.19
C ALA A 123 13.42 24.74 24.71
N ASP A 124 14.05 25.91 24.81
CA ASP A 124 13.52 27.19 24.35
C ASP A 124 13.34 27.20 22.83
N ILE A 125 14.32 26.67 22.08
CA ILE A 125 14.22 26.52 20.62
C ILE A 125 13.04 25.63 20.25
N VAL A 126 12.92 24.45 20.87
CA VAL A 126 11.81 23.51 20.60
C VAL A 126 10.46 24.14 20.97
N ALA A 127 10.37 24.85 22.10
CA ALA A 127 9.17 25.52 22.52
C ALA A 127 8.77 26.65 21.56
N ALA A 128 9.75 27.45 21.10
CA ALA A 128 9.52 28.53 20.15
C ALA A 128 9.01 28.00 18.79
N ILE A 129 9.62 26.94 18.26
CA ILE A 129 9.17 26.29 17.00
C ILE A 129 7.74 25.77 17.15
N ARG A 130 7.42 25.06 18.23
CA ARG A 130 6.07 24.55 18.48
C ARG A 130 5.03 25.66 18.61
N ALA A 131 5.37 26.76 19.26
CA ALA A 131 4.46 27.88 19.46
C ALA A 131 4.22 28.71 18.20
N ASN A 132 5.18 28.73 17.26
CA ASN A 132 5.13 29.58 16.07
C ASN A 132 4.98 28.80 14.74
N ASN A 133 4.77 27.49 14.79
CA ASN A 133 4.53 26.65 13.60
C ASN A 133 3.12 26.06 13.63
N GLU A 134 2.12 26.92 13.85
CA GLU A 134 0.74 26.51 13.97
C GLU A 134 -0.22 27.55 13.35
N ASN A 135 -1.17 27.08 12.57
CA ASN A 135 -2.23 27.94 12.06
C ASN A 135 -3.27 28.19 13.16
N ARG A 136 -3.55 29.45 13.45
CA ARG A 136 -4.54 29.82 14.49
C ARG A 136 -5.75 30.50 13.90
N GLY A 137 -6.95 30.09 14.36
CA GLY A 137 -8.17 30.81 14.10
C GLY A 137 -8.22 32.07 14.93
N ALA A 138 -8.50 33.23 14.32
CA ALA A 138 -8.62 34.53 14.99
C ALA A 138 -10.10 34.97 15.17
N GLY A 139 -11.05 34.03 15.12
CA GLY A 139 -12.45 34.31 15.19
C GLY A 139 -13.08 34.70 13.85
N PHE A 140 -14.10 35.53 13.86
CA PHE A 140 -14.79 36.02 12.66
C PHE A 140 -15.13 37.49 12.78
N VAL A 141 -15.30 38.13 11.61
CA VAL A 141 -15.84 39.49 11.50
C VAL A 141 -17.14 39.43 10.72
N GLU A 142 -18.19 40.04 11.27
CA GLU A 142 -19.47 40.19 10.56
C GLU A 142 -19.46 41.46 9.72
N ARG A 143 -19.70 41.31 8.43
CA ARG A 143 -19.81 42.42 7.50
C ARG A 143 -20.91 42.13 6.44
N ASN A 144 -21.89 43.06 6.37
CA ASN A 144 -23.00 42.98 5.41
C ASN A 144 -23.79 41.65 5.50
N GLY A 145 -24.02 41.12 6.72
CA GLY A 145 -24.76 39.88 6.94
C GLY A 145 -23.99 38.60 6.60
N ALA A 146 -22.69 38.68 6.25
CA ALA A 146 -21.82 37.56 6.05
C ALA A 146 -20.75 37.51 7.16
N GLN A 147 -20.44 36.27 7.61
CA GLN A 147 -19.35 36.02 8.56
C GLN A 147 -18.06 35.73 7.80
N TRP A 148 -17.02 36.51 8.03
CA TRP A 148 -15.70 36.35 7.50
C TRP A 148 -14.81 35.72 8.56
N LEU A 149 -14.43 34.44 8.35
CA LEU A 149 -13.50 33.74 9.23
C LEU A 149 -12.09 34.33 9.09
N MET A 150 -11.53 34.78 10.22
CA MET A 150 -10.16 35.26 10.29
C MET A 150 -9.22 34.10 10.64
N ARG A 151 -8.19 33.90 9.84
CA ARG A 151 -7.15 32.90 10.04
C ARG A 151 -5.79 33.61 10.06
N ILE A 152 -4.99 33.30 11.06
CA ILE A 152 -3.58 33.70 11.10
C ILE A 152 -2.77 32.51 10.58
N PRO A 153 -2.19 32.61 9.36
CA PRO A 153 -1.26 31.59 8.89
C PRO A 153 0.02 31.73 9.70
N GLY A 154 0.35 30.69 10.47
CA GLY A 154 1.58 30.65 11.28
C GLY A 154 2.39 29.39 11.04
N GLN A 155 1.92 28.50 10.16
CA GLN A 155 2.67 27.31 9.78
C GLN A 155 3.81 27.71 8.83
N ALA A 156 5.04 27.34 9.18
CA ALA A 156 6.21 27.54 8.33
C ALA A 156 6.09 26.74 7.04
N MET A 157 6.34 27.39 5.91
CA MET A 157 6.29 26.79 4.57
C MET A 157 7.70 26.52 4.03
N GLN A 158 8.70 27.23 4.54
CA GLN A 158 10.10 27.16 4.11
C GLN A 158 11.04 27.16 5.32
N ALA A 159 12.28 26.76 5.09
CA ALA A 159 13.30 26.75 6.15
C ALA A 159 13.54 28.17 6.72
N ASP A 160 13.43 29.20 5.87
CA ASP A 160 13.62 30.60 6.26
C ASP A 160 12.54 31.06 7.25
N ASP A 161 11.31 30.53 7.14
CA ASP A 161 10.25 30.85 8.10
C ASP A 161 10.60 30.35 9.51
N ILE A 162 11.21 29.16 9.61
CA ILE A 162 11.71 28.61 10.87
C ILE A 162 12.91 29.42 11.37
N ALA A 163 13.82 29.79 10.48
CA ALA A 163 15.00 30.59 10.81
C ALA A 163 14.64 31.98 11.39
N ALA A 164 13.55 32.55 10.93
CA ALA A 164 13.05 33.86 11.36
C ALA A 164 12.25 33.83 12.68
N ILE A 165 11.90 32.68 13.22
CA ILE A 165 11.18 32.57 14.50
C ILE A 165 12.01 33.22 15.60
N THR A 166 11.36 34.04 16.43
CA THR A 166 11.99 34.76 17.53
C THR A 166 11.89 33.97 18.84
N ILE A 167 12.97 34.01 19.59
CA ILE A 167 13.08 33.46 20.96
C ILE A 167 13.42 34.58 21.90
N THR A 168 12.73 34.71 23.03
CA THR A 168 13.08 35.64 24.09
C THR A 168 13.83 34.91 25.19
N SER A 169 15.06 35.29 25.42
CA SER A 169 15.93 34.79 26.52
C SER A 169 15.39 35.23 27.87
N ASP A 170 15.75 34.52 28.92
CA ASP A 170 15.45 34.91 30.33
C ASP A 170 15.88 36.31 30.70
N ASN A 171 16.92 36.84 30.02
CA ASN A 171 17.42 38.19 30.19
C ASN A 171 16.60 39.24 29.40
N GLY A 172 15.49 38.88 28.79
CA GLY A 172 14.67 39.76 27.97
C GLY A 172 15.22 40.11 26.60
N LYS A 173 16.34 39.51 26.18
CA LYS A 173 16.92 39.68 24.85
C LYS A 173 16.19 38.80 23.83
N THR A 174 15.74 39.38 22.74
CA THR A 174 15.14 38.66 21.63
C THR A 174 16.18 38.31 20.58
N VAL A 175 16.22 37.04 20.15
CA VAL A 175 17.10 36.51 19.10
C VAL A 175 16.29 35.68 18.13
N HIS A 176 16.75 35.52 16.90
CA HIS A 176 16.16 34.61 15.93
C HIS A 176 16.76 33.21 16.08
N ILE A 177 16.02 32.18 15.61
CA ILE A 177 16.56 30.82 15.55
C ILE A 177 17.87 30.81 14.73
N SER A 178 17.95 31.55 13.62
CA SER A 178 19.18 31.71 12.81
C SER A 178 20.37 32.22 13.55
N ASP A 179 20.18 32.94 14.67
CA ASP A 179 21.30 33.44 15.47
C ASP A 179 21.96 32.34 16.32
N VAL A 180 21.21 31.32 16.68
CA VAL A 180 21.63 30.23 17.61
C VAL A 180 21.65 28.85 16.97
N ALA A 181 21.12 28.71 15.77
CA ALA A 181 21.09 27.45 15.01
C ALA A 181 21.26 27.73 13.51
N GLU A 182 21.69 26.73 12.77
CA GLU A 182 21.64 26.70 11.30
C GLU A 182 20.38 25.95 10.87
N VAL A 183 19.57 26.59 10.03
CA VAL A 183 18.32 26.02 9.52
C VAL A 183 18.50 25.71 8.05
N SER A 184 18.30 24.45 7.67
CA SER A 184 18.48 24.00 6.29
C SER A 184 17.48 22.90 5.92
N ILE A 185 17.31 22.69 4.62
CA ILE A 185 16.63 21.49 4.12
C ILE A 185 17.63 20.33 4.24
N GLY A 186 17.24 19.31 4.96
CA GLY A 186 17.99 18.08 5.14
C GLY A 186 17.10 16.87 4.99
N HIS A 187 17.52 15.78 5.56
CA HIS A 187 16.79 14.52 5.49
C HIS A 187 16.84 13.78 6.83
N GLY A 188 15.81 12.99 7.07
CA GLY A 188 15.73 12.05 8.18
C GLY A 188 16.77 10.93 8.09
N LEU A 189 16.84 10.12 9.14
CA LEU A 189 17.71 8.95 9.15
C LEU A 189 17.26 7.97 8.07
N ARG A 190 18.20 7.50 7.27
CA ARG A 190 17.94 6.51 6.24
C ARG A 190 17.65 5.16 6.87
N THR A 191 16.47 4.62 6.62
CA THR A 191 16.01 3.31 7.15
C THR A 191 16.17 2.17 6.15
N GLY A 192 16.38 2.48 4.85
CA GLY A 192 16.53 1.48 3.80
C GLY A 192 17.01 2.09 2.48
N ALA A 193 17.32 1.23 1.53
CA ALA A 193 17.67 1.57 0.16
C ALA A 193 17.04 0.59 -0.82
N ALA A 194 16.63 1.09 -1.96
CA ALA A 194 16.21 0.28 -3.10
C ALA A 194 17.06 0.64 -4.32
N THR A 195 17.40 -0.35 -5.12
CA THR A 195 18.16 -0.14 -6.35
C THR A 195 17.52 -0.88 -7.51
N GLN A 196 17.54 -0.27 -8.68
CA GLN A 196 17.12 -0.87 -9.93
C GLN A 196 18.15 -0.59 -11.01
N ASN A 197 18.63 -1.62 -11.70
CA ASN A 197 19.64 -1.49 -12.75
C ASN A 197 20.92 -0.71 -12.31
N GLY A 198 21.34 -0.90 -11.06
CA GLY A 198 22.53 -0.25 -10.48
C GLY A 198 22.35 1.21 -10.07
N ARG A 199 21.12 1.75 -10.17
CA ARG A 199 20.78 3.09 -9.68
C ARG A 199 19.90 3.03 -8.44
N GLU A 200 20.02 4.02 -7.58
CA GLU A 200 19.14 4.17 -6.44
C GLU A 200 17.78 4.70 -6.88
N VAL A 201 16.72 4.04 -6.40
CA VAL A 201 15.33 4.36 -6.70
C VAL A 201 14.51 4.37 -5.41
N VAL A 202 13.31 4.93 -5.46
CA VAL A 202 12.31 4.70 -4.42
C VAL A 202 11.41 3.55 -4.86
N MET A 203 11.41 2.45 -4.12
CA MET A 203 10.49 1.34 -4.34
C MET A 203 9.32 1.47 -3.39
N SER A 204 8.13 1.15 -3.86
CA SER A 204 6.92 1.18 -3.04
C SER A 204 6.13 -0.11 -3.17
N THR A 205 5.60 -0.57 -2.03
CA THR A 205 4.73 -1.74 -1.94
C THR A 205 3.31 -1.30 -1.63
N VAL A 206 2.36 -1.79 -2.41
CA VAL A 206 0.92 -1.54 -2.24
C VAL A 206 0.29 -2.75 -1.56
N PHE A 207 -0.39 -2.50 -0.46
CA PHE A 207 -1.11 -3.51 0.31
C PHE A 207 -2.61 -3.40 0.10
N MET A 208 -3.25 -4.54 -0.10
CA MET A 208 -4.71 -4.61 -0.20
C MET A 208 -5.37 -4.94 1.13
N LEU A 209 -6.62 -4.55 1.24
CA LEU A 209 -7.51 -4.90 2.34
C LEU A 209 -7.78 -6.41 2.38
N VAL A 210 -7.75 -6.99 3.56
CA VAL A 210 -8.09 -8.41 3.76
C VAL A 210 -9.51 -8.69 3.28
N GLY A 211 -9.68 -9.75 2.47
CA GLY A 211 -10.96 -10.15 1.90
C GLY A 211 -11.26 -9.58 0.51
N GLU A 212 -10.49 -8.62 0.03
CA GLU A 212 -10.63 -8.07 -1.31
C GLU A 212 -10.05 -9.02 -2.39
N ASN A 213 -10.46 -8.78 -3.65
CA ASN A 213 -9.93 -9.54 -4.78
C ASN A 213 -8.61 -8.95 -5.26
N SER A 214 -7.51 -9.67 -5.02
CA SER A 214 -6.16 -9.22 -5.35
C SER A 214 -5.95 -8.87 -6.83
N ARG A 215 -6.60 -9.61 -7.76
CA ARG A 215 -6.52 -9.32 -9.19
C ARG A 215 -7.18 -7.98 -9.53
N THR A 216 -8.38 -7.76 -8.98
CA THR A 216 -9.14 -6.52 -9.23
C THR A 216 -8.40 -5.31 -8.67
N VAL A 217 -7.95 -5.39 -7.41
CA VAL A 217 -7.23 -4.28 -6.76
C VAL A 217 -5.91 -4.01 -7.47
N ALA A 218 -5.09 -5.03 -7.78
CA ALA A 218 -3.82 -4.84 -8.48
C ALA A 218 -4.01 -4.23 -9.88
N SER A 219 -5.01 -4.70 -10.65
CA SER A 219 -5.34 -4.11 -11.96
C SER A 219 -5.74 -2.64 -11.85
N ASN A 220 -6.55 -2.27 -10.84
CA ASN A 220 -6.96 -0.89 -10.60
C ASN A 220 -5.77 -0.02 -10.17
N VAL A 221 -4.86 -0.55 -9.34
CA VAL A 221 -3.60 0.13 -8.97
C VAL A 221 -2.73 0.38 -10.20
N GLY A 222 -2.56 -0.62 -11.08
CA GLY A 222 -1.78 -0.46 -12.31
C GLY A 222 -2.35 0.61 -13.24
N LYS A 223 -3.68 0.64 -13.43
CA LYS A 223 -4.37 1.68 -14.21
C LYS A 223 -4.17 3.06 -13.58
N LYS A 224 -4.36 3.15 -12.26
CA LYS A 224 -4.17 4.41 -11.53
C LYS A 224 -2.73 4.91 -11.59
N LEU A 225 -1.75 4.01 -11.50
CA LEU A 225 -0.33 4.36 -11.64
C LEU A 225 -0.02 4.91 -13.03
N ALA A 226 -0.63 4.36 -14.09
CA ALA A 226 -0.49 4.89 -15.45
C ALA A 226 -1.11 6.30 -15.59
N GLU A 227 -2.25 6.56 -14.95
CA GLU A 227 -2.85 7.91 -14.89
C GLU A 227 -1.95 8.89 -14.14
N ILE A 228 -1.39 8.47 -12.99
CA ILE A 228 -0.49 9.27 -12.17
C ILE A 228 0.75 9.66 -12.97
N ASN A 229 1.35 8.72 -13.72
CA ASN A 229 2.52 8.98 -14.56
C ASN A 229 2.32 10.16 -15.53
N ALA A 230 1.10 10.34 -16.05
CA ALA A 230 0.80 11.47 -16.93
C ALA A 230 0.82 12.84 -16.22
N SER A 231 0.79 12.85 -14.89
CA SER A 231 0.78 14.05 -14.05
C SER A 231 2.06 14.26 -13.23
N LEU A 232 3.02 13.34 -13.33
CA LEU A 232 4.31 13.48 -12.64
C LEU A 232 5.15 14.61 -13.24
N PRO A 233 6.08 15.17 -12.45
CA PRO A 233 7.08 16.09 -12.98
C PRO A 233 7.86 15.47 -14.14
N GLU A 234 8.27 16.31 -15.09
CA GLU A 234 9.00 15.87 -16.28
C GLU A 234 10.28 15.12 -15.92
N GLY A 235 10.50 13.96 -16.54
CA GLY A 235 11.65 13.11 -16.29
C GLY A 235 11.54 12.21 -15.05
N ILE A 236 10.43 12.23 -14.31
CA ILE A 236 10.17 11.29 -13.21
C ILE A 236 9.13 10.27 -13.65
N VAL A 237 9.43 8.99 -13.47
CA VAL A 237 8.59 7.88 -13.93
C VAL A 237 8.37 6.87 -12.80
N ALA A 238 7.12 6.43 -12.65
CA ALA A 238 6.77 5.32 -11.78
C ALA A 238 6.52 4.06 -12.61
N THR A 239 7.33 3.01 -12.39
CA THR A 239 7.29 1.78 -13.19
C THR A 239 6.93 0.59 -12.33
N ALA A 240 5.97 -0.25 -12.78
CA ALA A 240 5.61 -1.48 -12.11
C ALA A 240 6.81 -2.44 -12.09
N ALA A 241 7.20 -2.88 -10.89
CA ALA A 241 8.24 -3.88 -10.67
C ALA A 241 7.64 -5.28 -10.40
N TYR A 242 6.49 -5.33 -9.73
CA TYR A 242 5.73 -6.55 -9.48
C TYR A 242 4.25 -6.25 -9.60
N ASP A 243 3.54 -7.06 -10.38
CA ASP A 243 2.09 -7.01 -10.53
C ASP A 243 1.51 -8.42 -10.35
N ARG A 244 0.74 -8.58 -9.29
CA ARG A 244 0.10 -9.87 -8.98
C ARG A 244 -0.92 -10.29 -10.03
N THR A 245 -1.47 -9.35 -10.79
CA THR A 245 -2.41 -9.65 -11.89
C THR A 245 -1.77 -10.59 -12.90
N GLY A 246 -0.54 -10.34 -13.32
CA GLY A 246 0.18 -11.17 -14.27
C GLY A 246 0.41 -12.61 -13.76
N LEU A 247 0.71 -12.77 -12.46
CA LEU A 247 0.86 -14.09 -11.85
C LEU A 247 -0.47 -14.85 -11.84
N VAL A 248 -1.56 -14.19 -11.44
CA VAL A 248 -2.90 -14.78 -11.41
C VAL A 248 -3.36 -15.17 -12.81
N GLU A 249 -3.16 -14.31 -13.81
CA GLU A 249 -3.52 -14.59 -15.21
C GLU A 249 -2.73 -15.75 -15.79
N LYS A 250 -1.43 -15.81 -15.55
CA LYS A 250 -0.59 -16.93 -15.99
C LYS A 250 -1.03 -18.25 -15.34
N THR A 251 -1.37 -18.22 -14.05
CA THR A 251 -1.89 -19.39 -13.34
C THR A 251 -3.23 -19.85 -13.91
N LEU A 252 -4.19 -18.94 -14.10
CA LEU A 252 -5.49 -19.25 -14.70
C LEU A 252 -5.36 -19.79 -16.12
N SER A 253 -4.50 -19.18 -16.93
CA SER A 253 -4.21 -19.66 -18.29
C SER A 253 -3.64 -21.09 -18.28
N THR A 254 -2.66 -21.37 -17.42
CA THR A 254 -2.07 -22.71 -17.30
C THR A 254 -3.11 -23.75 -16.87
N VAL A 255 -3.91 -23.42 -15.84
CA VAL A 255 -4.99 -24.32 -15.38
C VAL A 255 -6.00 -24.58 -16.50
N THR A 256 -6.47 -23.52 -17.16
CA THR A 256 -7.45 -23.64 -18.27
C THR A 256 -6.89 -24.49 -19.41
N THR A 257 -5.64 -24.27 -19.80
CA THR A 257 -5.00 -25.05 -20.87
C THR A 257 -4.92 -26.52 -20.48
N ASN A 258 -4.41 -26.82 -19.29
CA ASN A 258 -4.29 -28.21 -18.81
C ASN A 258 -5.66 -28.91 -18.72
N LEU A 259 -6.69 -28.16 -18.27
CA LEU A 259 -8.05 -28.68 -18.21
C LEU A 259 -8.62 -29.01 -19.60
N VAL A 260 -8.45 -28.10 -20.56
CA VAL A 260 -8.94 -28.30 -21.93
C VAL A 260 -8.18 -29.46 -22.61
N GLU A 261 -6.86 -29.50 -22.50
CA GLU A 261 -6.04 -30.57 -23.05
C GLU A 261 -6.40 -31.94 -22.43
N GLY A 262 -6.51 -31.99 -21.09
CA GLY A 262 -6.93 -33.19 -20.37
C GLY A 262 -8.33 -33.67 -20.78
N ALA A 263 -9.31 -32.76 -20.86
CA ALA A 263 -10.66 -33.08 -21.31
C ALA A 263 -10.68 -33.61 -22.75
N LEU A 264 -9.91 -32.99 -23.65
CA LEU A 264 -9.82 -33.41 -25.05
C LEU A 264 -9.20 -34.80 -25.19
N LEU A 265 -8.12 -35.08 -24.43
CA LEU A 265 -7.49 -36.39 -24.38
C LEU A 265 -8.46 -37.46 -23.89
N VAL A 266 -9.21 -37.17 -22.82
CA VAL A 266 -10.25 -38.10 -22.31
C VAL A 266 -11.32 -38.35 -23.36
N ILE A 267 -11.81 -37.31 -24.05
CA ILE A 267 -12.82 -37.47 -25.13
C ILE A 267 -12.30 -38.37 -26.23
N VAL A 268 -11.05 -38.20 -26.67
CA VAL A 268 -10.41 -39.04 -27.71
C VAL A 268 -10.31 -40.48 -27.26
N ILE A 269 -9.84 -40.74 -26.04
CA ILE A 269 -9.72 -42.11 -25.50
C ILE A 269 -11.10 -42.76 -25.38
N LEU A 270 -12.11 -42.05 -24.86
CA LEU A 270 -13.46 -42.55 -24.76
C LEU A 270 -14.07 -42.87 -26.11
N PHE A 271 -13.82 -42.05 -27.14
CA PHE A 271 -14.27 -42.32 -28.50
C PHE A 271 -13.66 -43.60 -29.06
N LEU A 272 -12.34 -43.80 -28.84
CA LEU A 272 -11.66 -45.02 -29.29
C LEU A 272 -12.14 -46.26 -28.55
N MET A 273 -12.41 -46.19 -27.25
CA MET A 273 -12.84 -47.35 -26.46
C MET A 273 -14.33 -47.70 -26.64
N LEU A 274 -15.19 -46.71 -26.69
CA LEU A 274 -16.65 -46.93 -26.77
C LEU A 274 -17.15 -47.16 -28.21
N GLY A 275 -16.36 -46.78 -29.22
CA GLY A 275 -16.73 -46.91 -30.64
C GLY A 275 -17.98 -46.13 -31.04
N ASN A 276 -18.58 -45.35 -30.13
CA ASN A 276 -19.82 -44.61 -30.29
C ASN A 276 -19.65 -43.15 -29.89
N ILE A 277 -19.66 -42.24 -30.86
CA ILE A 277 -19.42 -40.83 -30.68
C ILE A 277 -20.48 -40.15 -29.76
N ARG A 278 -21.74 -40.63 -29.79
CA ARG A 278 -22.79 -40.05 -28.92
C ARG A 278 -22.53 -40.37 -27.46
N ALA A 279 -22.12 -41.59 -27.16
CA ALA A 279 -21.76 -42.00 -25.82
C ALA A 279 -20.54 -41.29 -25.31
N ALA A 280 -19.52 -41.12 -26.15
CA ALA A 280 -18.32 -40.38 -25.80
C ALA A 280 -18.61 -38.91 -25.46
N ILE A 281 -19.45 -38.25 -26.26
CA ILE A 281 -19.83 -36.84 -25.98
C ILE A 281 -20.68 -36.74 -24.70
N LEU A 282 -21.60 -37.65 -24.44
CA LEU A 282 -22.41 -37.66 -23.22
C LEU A 282 -21.52 -37.81 -21.97
N THR A 283 -20.58 -38.74 -22.02
CA THR A 283 -19.62 -38.94 -20.91
C THR A 283 -18.72 -37.72 -20.73
N ALA A 284 -18.22 -37.14 -21.83
CA ALA A 284 -17.38 -35.95 -21.79
C ALA A 284 -18.08 -34.70 -21.22
N LEU A 285 -19.40 -34.58 -21.42
CA LEU A 285 -20.21 -33.49 -20.86
C LEU A 285 -20.31 -33.52 -19.33
N VAL A 286 -20.04 -34.68 -18.70
CA VAL A 286 -20.00 -34.78 -17.23
C VAL A 286 -18.87 -33.94 -16.65
N ILE A 287 -17.73 -33.81 -17.34
CA ILE A 287 -16.56 -33.04 -16.87
C ILE A 287 -16.95 -31.56 -16.65
N PRO A 288 -17.39 -30.81 -17.67
CA PRO A 288 -17.71 -29.39 -17.47
C PRO A 288 -18.91 -29.19 -16.52
N LEU A 289 -19.89 -30.11 -16.49
CA LEU A 289 -21.01 -30.02 -15.55
C LEU A 289 -20.55 -30.21 -14.10
N ALA A 290 -19.70 -31.20 -13.81
CA ALA A 290 -19.16 -31.41 -12.47
C ALA A 290 -18.29 -30.22 -12.03
N MET A 291 -17.51 -29.64 -12.92
CA MET A 291 -16.73 -28.44 -12.65
C MET A 291 -17.61 -27.23 -12.32
N LEU A 292 -18.66 -26.98 -13.12
CA LEU A 292 -19.59 -25.90 -12.84
C LEU A 292 -20.28 -26.07 -11.48
N MET A 293 -20.67 -27.30 -11.13
CA MET A 293 -21.23 -27.59 -9.80
C MET A 293 -20.22 -27.32 -8.69
N THR A 294 -18.96 -27.75 -8.85
CA THR A 294 -17.90 -27.51 -7.88
C THR A 294 -17.63 -26.02 -7.71
N PHE A 295 -17.45 -25.27 -8.81
CA PHE A 295 -17.25 -23.83 -8.73
C PHE A 295 -18.43 -23.08 -8.11
N THR A 296 -19.66 -23.50 -8.45
CA THR A 296 -20.87 -22.94 -7.82
C THR A 296 -20.88 -23.19 -6.32
N GLY A 297 -20.52 -24.40 -5.88
CA GLY A 297 -20.39 -24.75 -4.48
C GLY A 297 -19.31 -23.93 -3.76
N MET A 298 -18.14 -23.77 -4.39
CA MET A 298 -17.05 -22.95 -3.84
C MET A 298 -17.45 -21.48 -3.66
N VAL A 299 -18.15 -20.90 -4.65
CA VAL A 299 -18.66 -19.53 -4.56
C VAL A 299 -19.68 -19.38 -3.42
N GLN A 300 -20.61 -20.32 -3.29
CA GLN A 300 -21.62 -20.28 -2.23
C GLN A 300 -21.04 -20.46 -0.84
N THR A 301 -20.04 -21.34 -0.69
CA THR A 301 -19.37 -21.62 0.59
C THR A 301 -18.19 -20.67 0.87
N ARG A 302 -17.91 -19.70 -0.02
CA ARG A 302 -16.79 -18.74 0.07
C ARG A 302 -15.41 -19.41 0.19
N VAL A 303 -15.26 -20.62 -0.32
CA VAL A 303 -13.98 -21.30 -0.41
C VAL A 303 -13.16 -20.66 -1.52
N SER A 304 -11.93 -20.21 -1.22
CA SER A 304 -11.07 -19.58 -2.21
C SER A 304 -10.58 -20.62 -3.24
N ALA A 305 -10.70 -20.27 -4.53
CA ALA A 305 -10.14 -21.07 -5.62
C ALA A 305 -8.61 -20.84 -5.67
N ASN A 306 -7.85 -21.53 -4.83
CA ASN A 306 -6.40 -21.53 -4.88
C ASN A 306 -5.89 -22.74 -5.72
N LEU A 307 -4.58 -22.73 -6.05
CA LEU A 307 -3.95 -23.81 -6.80
C LEU A 307 -4.13 -25.19 -6.19
N MET A 308 -4.17 -25.30 -4.86
CA MET A 308 -4.39 -26.57 -4.17
C MET A 308 -5.83 -27.08 -4.37
N SER A 309 -6.82 -26.18 -4.23
CA SER A 309 -8.24 -26.53 -4.45
C SER A 309 -8.51 -26.94 -5.91
N LEU A 310 -7.88 -26.23 -6.86
CA LEU A 310 -8.00 -26.53 -8.28
C LEU A 310 -7.20 -27.79 -8.67
N GLY A 311 -6.07 -28.05 -8.04
CA GLY A 311 -5.27 -29.26 -8.24
C GLY A 311 -5.89 -30.52 -7.66
N ALA A 312 -6.80 -30.38 -6.70
CA ALA A 312 -7.57 -31.50 -6.14
C ALA A 312 -8.74 -31.96 -7.04
N LEU A 313 -9.04 -31.23 -8.12
CA LEU A 313 -10.01 -31.63 -9.13
C LEU A 313 -9.39 -32.73 -10.00
N ASP A 314 -9.54 -33.98 -9.58
CA ASP A 314 -9.09 -35.15 -10.34
C ASP A 314 -10.14 -35.55 -11.38
N PHE A 315 -9.79 -35.35 -12.66
CA PHE A 315 -10.66 -35.72 -13.78
C PHE A 315 -10.88 -37.21 -13.87
N GLY A 316 -9.91 -38.03 -13.47
CA GLY A 316 -10.01 -39.48 -13.49
C GLY A 316 -11.20 -39.97 -12.67
N LEU A 317 -11.27 -39.56 -11.39
CA LEU A 317 -12.34 -39.92 -10.48
C LEU A 317 -13.73 -39.45 -10.93
N LEU A 318 -13.82 -38.25 -11.53
CA LEU A 318 -15.08 -37.69 -12.01
C LEU A 318 -15.63 -38.44 -13.26
N VAL A 319 -14.72 -38.88 -14.12
CA VAL A 319 -15.08 -39.51 -15.39
C VAL A 319 -15.35 -41.02 -15.23
N ASP A 320 -14.66 -41.70 -14.34
CA ASP A 320 -14.76 -43.14 -14.12
C ASP A 320 -16.22 -43.57 -13.80
N GLY A 321 -16.88 -42.84 -12.89
CA GLY A 321 -18.27 -43.09 -12.56
C GLY A 321 -19.24 -42.96 -13.78
N ALA A 322 -19.01 -41.96 -14.60
CA ALA A 322 -19.81 -41.72 -15.81
C ALA A 322 -19.54 -42.77 -16.88
N ILE A 323 -18.29 -43.19 -17.07
CA ILE A 323 -17.89 -44.24 -18.02
C ILE A 323 -18.58 -45.54 -17.70
N ILE A 324 -18.52 -45.98 -16.43
CA ILE A 324 -19.14 -47.25 -15.99
C ILE A 324 -20.64 -47.27 -16.27
N ILE A 325 -21.34 -46.17 -16.02
CA ILE A 325 -22.78 -46.07 -16.26
C ILE A 325 -23.07 -46.12 -17.75
N VAL A 326 -22.38 -45.35 -18.60
CA VAL A 326 -22.61 -45.28 -20.03
C VAL A 326 -22.23 -46.59 -20.72
N GLU A 327 -21.12 -47.22 -20.33
CA GLU A 327 -20.73 -48.54 -20.84
C GLU A 327 -21.78 -49.60 -20.51
N ASN A 328 -22.28 -49.64 -19.27
CA ASN A 328 -23.31 -50.58 -18.87
C ASN A 328 -24.62 -50.37 -19.63
N CYS A 329 -25.00 -49.10 -19.92
CA CYS A 329 -26.15 -48.78 -20.75
C CYS A 329 -25.96 -49.27 -22.20
N LEU A 330 -24.79 -49.03 -22.81
CA LEU A 330 -24.48 -49.48 -24.17
C LEU A 330 -24.42 -51.00 -24.28
N ARG A 331 -24.05 -51.68 -23.22
CA ARG A 331 -23.99 -53.16 -23.20
C ARG A 331 -25.35 -53.83 -23.09
N ARG A 332 -26.36 -53.06 -22.59
CA ARG A 332 -27.76 -53.55 -22.44
C ARG A 332 -28.70 -53.16 -23.59
N LEU A 333 -28.28 -52.24 -24.43
CA LEU A 333 -28.93 -51.82 -25.69
C LEU A 333 -28.41 -52.70 -26.86
#